data_4792f9332d9379028db4dbd75ce9a978
#
_entry.id   4792f9332d9379028db4dbd75ce9a978
#
_cell.length_a   1.000
_cell.length_b   1.000
_cell.length_c   1.000
_cell.angle_alpha   90.00
_cell.angle_beta   90.00
_cell.angle_gamma   90.00
#
_symmetry.space_group_name_H-M   'P 1'
#
loop_
_entity.id
_entity.type
_entity.pdbx_description
1 polymer ?
#
loop_
_entity_poly.entity_id
_entity_poly.type
_entity_poly.pdbx_seq_one_letter_code
_entity_poly.pdbx_strand_id
1 'polypeptide(L)'
;MAMSLLAGMPLLALALHQWQQLDGFDHTRSHEVNEQVAALLHGEQLVAPPPLPPELFTTREVEQAIPFVHQASRQWELLDEDFRQRMLLAFKLMREQHGIEMVLLEGYRSPERQAQLAAMGPQVTQAGAFESYHQYGLAADCAFMINGRIVVSEANPQAARAYDLLGGIAKSLGLTWGGDWRSLKDLGHVELSRPGVLRTRTAGAAPASSQAH
;
A
#
# COMPACT_ATOMS: atom_id res chain seq x y z
N MET A 1 -6.74 12.52 64.22
CA MET A 1 -6.79 11.39 63.26
C MET A 1 -7.04 11.81 61.82
N ALA A 2 -6.42 12.89 61.33
CA ALA A 2 -6.66 13.38 59.96
C ALA A 2 -5.40 13.50 59.06
N MET A 3 -4.23 13.04 59.51
CA MET A 3 -2.98 13.14 58.77
C MET A 3 -2.58 11.88 57.99
N SER A 4 -3.22 10.75 58.19
CA SER A 4 -2.87 9.48 57.54
C SER A 4 -3.49 9.25 56.15
N LEU A 5 -4.47 10.07 55.71
CA LEU A 5 -5.15 9.91 54.43
C LEU A 5 -4.48 10.60 53.26
N LEU A 6 -3.59 11.58 53.52
CA LEU A 6 -2.92 12.35 52.47
C LEU A 6 -1.64 11.68 51.92
N ALA A 7 -1.05 10.73 52.64
CA ALA A 7 0.14 10.03 52.20
C ALA A 7 -0.14 8.80 51.30
N GLY A 8 -1.38 8.28 51.35
CA GLY A 8 -1.76 7.12 50.54
C GLY A 8 -2.14 7.43 49.08
N MET A 9 -2.56 8.66 48.78
CA MET A 9 -3.01 9.03 47.42
C MET A 9 -1.89 9.02 46.35
N PRO A 10 -0.66 9.51 46.62
CA PRO A 10 0.39 9.47 45.60
C PRO A 10 0.88 8.04 45.29
N LEU A 11 0.86 7.12 46.29
CA LEU A 11 1.22 5.73 46.07
C LEU A 11 0.15 4.96 45.28
N LEU A 12 -1.13 5.27 45.49
CA LEU A 12 -2.23 4.70 44.71
C LEU A 12 -2.20 5.22 43.26
N ALA A 13 -1.89 6.49 43.05
CA ALA A 13 -1.74 7.08 41.72
C ALA A 13 -0.53 6.50 40.98
N LEU A 14 0.60 6.22 41.66
CA LEU A 14 1.76 5.56 41.08
C LEU A 14 1.45 4.08 40.72
N ALA A 15 0.73 3.36 41.58
CA ALA A 15 0.34 2.00 41.27
C ALA A 15 -0.65 1.92 40.09
N LEU A 16 -1.61 2.84 39.99
CA LEU A 16 -2.53 2.94 38.88
C LEU A 16 -1.82 3.39 37.57
N HIS A 17 -0.77 4.21 37.69
CA HIS A 17 0.02 4.62 36.53
C HIS A 17 0.89 3.49 35.96
N GLN A 18 1.36 2.57 36.82
CA GLN A 18 2.08 1.37 36.37
C GLN A 18 1.17 0.32 35.73
N TRP A 19 -0.14 0.34 36.02
CA TRP A 19 -1.12 -0.55 35.37
C TRP A 19 -1.67 0.02 34.07
N GLN A 20 -1.42 1.28 33.77
CA GLN A 20 -1.74 1.94 32.49
C GLN A 20 -0.51 2.12 31.59
N GLN A 21 0.53 1.31 31.74
CA GLN A 21 1.41 1.06 30.60
C GLN A 21 0.56 0.31 29.59
N LEU A 22 -0.17 1.07 28.77
CA LEU A 22 -0.58 0.65 27.45
C LEU A 22 0.67 0.03 26.84
N ASP A 23 0.62 -1.27 26.56
CA ASP A 23 1.64 -1.96 25.80
C ASP A 23 1.86 -1.13 24.53
N GLY A 24 2.85 -0.24 24.59
CA GLY A 24 3.29 0.50 23.44
C GLY A 24 3.67 -0.54 22.41
N PHE A 25 3.30 -0.31 21.19
CA PHE A 25 3.58 -1.14 20.03
C PHE A 25 4.94 -1.86 20.21
N ASP A 26 4.84 -3.12 20.62
CA ASP A 26 6.00 -3.96 20.81
C ASP A 26 6.51 -4.33 19.41
N HIS A 27 7.61 -3.70 19.00
CA HIS A 27 8.26 -4.00 17.73
C HIS A 27 8.66 -5.48 17.59
N THR A 28 8.71 -6.23 18.71
CA THR A 28 8.92 -7.68 18.70
C THR A 28 7.70 -8.43 18.17
N ARG A 29 6.47 -7.95 18.37
CA ARG A 29 5.25 -8.54 17.79
C ARG A 29 5.17 -8.39 16.28
N SER A 30 5.76 -7.36 15.70
CA SER A 30 5.82 -7.22 14.24
C SER A 30 6.70 -8.30 13.59
N HIS A 31 7.71 -8.79 14.32
CA HIS A 31 8.55 -9.91 13.88
C HIS A 31 7.79 -11.25 13.93
N GLU A 32 7.02 -11.50 15.01
CA GLU A 32 6.22 -12.73 15.13
C GLU A 32 5.11 -12.79 14.06
N VAL A 33 4.46 -11.67 13.74
CA VAL A 33 3.47 -11.59 12.67
C VAL A 33 4.12 -11.87 11.31
N ASN A 34 5.34 -11.39 11.07
CA ASN A 34 6.08 -11.67 9.85
C ASN A 34 6.50 -13.16 9.75
N GLU A 35 6.87 -13.81 10.86
CA GLU A 35 7.19 -15.25 10.87
C GLU A 35 5.95 -16.11 10.67
N GLN A 36 4.80 -15.76 11.23
CA GLN A 36 3.52 -16.42 10.95
C GLN A 36 3.09 -16.25 9.50
N VAL A 37 3.23 -15.06 8.95
CA VAL A 37 2.96 -14.80 7.53
C VAL A 37 3.93 -15.60 6.65
N ALA A 38 5.21 -15.62 6.97
CA ALA A 38 6.20 -16.43 6.27
C ALA A 38 5.87 -17.94 6.36
N ALA A 39 5.45 -18.45 7.53
CA ALA A 39 5.05 -19.83 7.71
C ALA A 39 3.79 -20.18 6.91
N LEU A 40 2.81 -19.29 6.84
CA LEU A 40 1.60 -19.45 6.00
C LEU A 40 1.95 -19.42 4.51
N LEU A 41 2.94 -18.63 4.10
CA LEU A 41 3.38 -18.54 2.71
C LEU A 41 4.22 -19.74 2.28
N HIS A 42 4.92 -20.42 3.19
CA HIS A 42 5.78 -21.56 2.85
C HIS A 42 5.02 -22.86 2.50
N GLY A 43 3.75 -22.96 2.85
CA GLY A 43 2.94 -24.17 2.60
C GLY A 43 1.91 -24.06 1.49
N GLU A 44 1.65 -22.87 0.96
CA GLU A 44 0.55 -22.60 0.02
C GLU A 44 1.06 -21.98 -1.27
N GLN A 45 0.85 -22.65 -2.40
CA GLN A 45 1.06 -22.02 -3.71
C GLN A 45 -0.09 -21.04 -3.97
N LEU A 46 0.16 -19.74 -3.76
CA LEU A 46 -0.77 -18.70 -4.12
C LEU A 46 -0.74 -18.49 -5.64
N VAL A 47 -1.91 -18.56 -6.26
CA VAL A 47 -2.07 -18.39 -7.70
C VAL A 47 -2.69 -17.03 -7.97
N ALA A 48 -2.13 -16.31 -8.95
CA ALA A 48 -2.68 -15.03 -9.39
C ALA A 48 -4.13 -15.21 -9.88
N PRO A 49 -5.03 -14.28 -9.56
CA PRO A 49 -6.40 -14.31 -10.10
C PRO A 49 -6.35 -14.25 -11.63
N PRO A 50 -7.34 -14.85 -12.33
CA PRO A 50 -7.39 -14.81 -13.78
C PRO A 50 -7.45 -13.35 -14.27
N PRO A 51 -6.84 -13.02 -15.42
CA PRO A 51 -6.91 -11.69 -15.99
C PRO A 51 -8.36 -11.35 -16.34
N LEU A 52 -8.77 -10.13 -16.01
CA LEU A 52 -10.09 -9.65 -16.38
C LEU A 52 -10.16 -9.33 -17.90
N PRO A 53 -11.36 -9.40 -18.52
CA PRO A 53 -11.54 -8.98 -19.88
C PRO A 53 -11.09 -7.52 -20.10
N PRO A 54 -10.46 -7.20 -21.23
CA PRO A 54 -9.96 -5.84 -21.52
C PRO A 54 -11.01 -4.75 -21.39
N GLU A 55 -12.27 -5.02 -21.75
CA GLU A 55 -13.39 -4.07 -21.67
C GLU A 55 -13.69 -3.59 -20.25
N LEU A 56 -13.34 -4.34 -19.21
CA LEU A 56 -13.49 -3.90 -17.82
C LEU A 56 -12.48 -2.82 -17.43
N PHE A 57 -11.36 -2.74 -18.15
CA PHE A 57 -10.32 -1.73 -17.94
C PHE A 57 -10.51 -0.47 -18.78
N THR A 58 -11.49 -0.46 -19.70
CA THR A 58 -11.79 0.70 -20.55
C THR A 58 -12.99 1.49 -20.04
N THR A 59 -13.44 1.27 -18.82
CA THR A 59 -14.48 2.08 -18.21
C THR A 59 -13.95 3.49 -17.92
N ARG A 60 -14.81 4.49 -18.11
CA ARG A 60 -14.44 5.90 -17.86
C ARG A 60 -13.85 6.12 -16.46
N GLU A 61 -14.36 5.42 -15.46
CA GLU A 61 -13.87 5.50 -14.07
C GLU A 61 -12.43 5.04 -13.95
N VAL A 62 -12.09 3.89 -14.55
CA VAL A 62 -10.72 3.35 -14.54
C VAL A 62 -9.77 4.24 -15.34
N GLU A 63 -10.19 4.73 -16.50
CA GLU A 63 -9.39 5.64 -17.35
C GLU A 63 -9.10 6.97 -16.66
N GLN A 64 -10.04 7.50 -15.86
CA GLN A 64 -9.85 8.72 -15.08
C GLN A 64 -8.90 8.51 -13.90
N ALA A 65 -9.00 7.34 -13.22
CA ALA A 65 -8.15 7.03 -12.08
C ALA A 65 -6.72 6.67 -12.48
N ILE A 66 -6.55 5.96 -13.61
CA ILE A 66 -5.25 5.54 -14.10
C ILE A 66 -5.03 6.06 -15.52
N PRO A 67 -4.31 7.18 -15.68
CA PRO A 67 -3.95 7.69 -16.98
C PRO A 67 -3.22 6.63 -17.82
N PHE A 68 -3.63 6.50 -19.09
CA PHE A 68 -3.08 5.50 -20.01
C PHE A 68 -3.15 4.06 -19.45
N VAL A 69 -4.29 3.68 -18.86
CA VAL A 69 -4.48 2.37 -18.21
C VAL A 69 -4.14 1.18 -19.14
N HIS A 70 -4.32 1.34 -20.45
CA HIS A 70 -3.95 0.33 -21.44
C HIS A 70 -2.44 0.03 -21.49
N GLN A 71 -1.59 0.94 -21.01
CA GLN A 71 -0.14 0.76 -20.89
C GLN A 71 0.28 0.23 -19.51
N ALA A 72 -0.65 0.16 -18.55
CA ALA A 72 -0.38 -0.34 -17.21
C ALA A 72 -0.10 -1.85 -17.24
N SER A 73 0.99 -2.29 -16.63
CA SER A 73 1.31 -3.70 -16.53
C SER A 73 0.56 -4.34 -15.37
N ARG A 74 -0.14 -5.43 -15.68
CA ARG A 74 -0.83 -6.30 -14.71
C ARG A 74 -0.19 -7.70 -14.62
N GLN A 75 1.05 -7.80 -15.09
CA GLN A 75 1.81 -9.05 -15.09
C GLN A 75 2.40 -9.29 -13.71
N TRP A 76 1.90 -10.31 -13.03
CA TRP A 76 2.36 -10.69 -11.69
C TRP A 76 3.81 -11.16 -11.66
N GLU A 77 4.30 -11.68 -12.78
CA GLU A 77 5.67 -12.18 -12.95
C GLU A 77 6.72 -11.07 -12.92
N LEU A 78 6.31 -9.82 -13.18
CA LEU A 78 7.18 -8.65 -13.12
C LEU A 78 7.28 -8.04 -11.71
N LEU A 79 6.51 -8.57 -10.76
CA LEU A 79 6.60 -8.16 -9.36
C LEU A 79 7.74 -8.92 -8.66
N ASP A 80 8.35 -8.26 -7.68
CA ASP A 80 9.28 -8.91 -6.76
C ASP A 80 8.59 -10.09 -6.06
N GLU A 81 9.30 -11.20 -5.88
CA GLU A 81 8.72 -12.45 -5.39
C GLU A 81 8.07 -12.31 -4.01
N ASP A 82 8.77 -11.69 -3.05
CA ASP A 82 8.25 -11.50 -1.70
C ASP A 82 7.03 -10.55 -1.71
N PHE A 83 7.10 -9.46 -2.46
CA PHE A 83 5.98 -8.54 -2.63
C PHE A 83 4.78 -9.24 -3.29
N ARG A 84 5.02 -10.01 -4.36
CA ARG A 84 3.99 -10.76 -5.08
C ARG A 84 3.25 -11.72 -4.15
N GLN A 85 3.96 -12.51 -3.35
CA GLN A 85 3.35 -13.47 -2.43
C GLN A 85 2.49 -12.77 -1.38
N ARG A 86 2.95 -11.66 -0.81
CA ARG A 86 2.16 -10.87 0.14
C ARG A 86 0.90 -10.29 -0.50
N MET A 87 1.00 -9.79 -1.73
CA MET A 87 -0.15 -9.27 -2.47
C MET A 87 -1.16 -10.38 -2.79
N LEU A 88 -0.71 -11.55 -3.25
CA LEU A 88 -1.59 -12.70 -3.50
C LEU A 88 -2.30 -13.13 -2.21
N LEU A 89 -1.61 -13.10 -1.07
CA LEU A 89 -2.23 -13.37 0.23
C LEU A 89 -3.24 -12.27 0.59
N ALA A 90 -2.95 -11.00 0.33
CA ALA A 90 -3.92 -9.92 0.53
C ALA A 90 -5.19 -10.13 -0.31
N PHE A 91 -5.06 -10.48 -1.59
CA PHE A 91 -6.18 -10.84 -2.47
C PHE A 91 -7.01 -12.00 -1.91
N LYS A 92 -6.33 -13.04 -1.43
CA LYS A 92 -6.98 -14.20 -0.79
C LYS A 92 -7.76 -13.78 0.46
N LEU A 93 -7.12 -13.04 1.37
CA LEU A 93 -7.75 -12.61 2.63
C LEU A 93 -8.95 -11.69 2.40
N MET A 94 -8.86 -10.75 1.46
CA MET A 94 -9.98 -9.88 1.09
C MET A 94 -11.18 -10.69 0.61
N ARG A 95 -10.95 -11.69 -0.24
CA ARG A 95 -12.02 -12.56 -0.74
C ARG A 95 -12.58 -13.47 0.34
N GLU A 96 -11.74 -14.16 1.12
CA GLU A 96 -12.18 -15.18 2.06
C GLU A 96 -12.79 -14.60 3.34
N GLN A 97 -12.22 -13.51 3.87
CA GLN A 97 -12.69 -12.91 5.12
C GLN A 97 -13.78 -11.87 4.93
N HIS A 98 -13.79 -11.20 3.77
CA HIS A 98 -14.68 -10.05 3.53
C HIS A 98 -15.59 -10.21 2.31
N GLY A 99 -15.42 -11.27 1.51
CA GLY A 99 -16.19 -11.49 0.28
C GLY A 99 -15.91 -10.41 -0.79
N ILE A 100 -14.76 -9.74 -0.73
CA ILE A 100 -14.39 -8.65 -1.63
C ILE A 100 -13.39 -9.15 -2.65
N GLU A 101 -13.72 -9.01 -3.93
CA GLU A 101 -12.83 -9.33 -5.04
C GLU A 101 -11.97 -8.14 -5.40
N MET A 102 -10.64 -8.31 -5.30
CA MET A 102 -9.66 -7.29 -5.68
C MET A 102 -9.27 -7.42 -7.15
N VAL A 103 -8.87 -6.30 -7.72
CA VAL A 103 -8.37 -6.18 -9.10
C VAL A 103 -7.01 -5.48 -9.08
N LEU A 104 -6.01 -6.08 -9.72
CA LEU A 104 -4.73 -5.43 -9.96
C LEU A 104 -4.87 -4.47 -11.14
N LEU A 105 -4.74 -3.18 -10.89
CA LEU A 105 -4.82 -2.13 -11.92
C LEU A 105 -3.46 -1.89 -12.56
N GLU A 106 -2.41 -1.77 -11.77
CA GLU A 106 -1.03 -1.62 -12.21
C GLU A 106 -0.08 -2.25 -11.19
N GLY A 107 0.88 -3.04 -11.66
CA GLY A 107 1.99 -3.56 -10.86
C GLY A 107 3.31 -2.91 -11.26
N TYR A 108 4.15 -3.64 -12.02
CA TYR A 108 5.40 -3.10 -12.54
C TYR A 108 5.13 -1.90 -13.48
N ARG A 109 5.94 -0.86 -13.33
CA ARG A 109 5.90 0.36 -14.15
C ARG A 109 7.27 0.64 -14.73
N SER A 110 7.38 0.74 -16.07
CA SER A 110 8.65 1.07 -16.69
C SER A 110 9.09 2.51 -16.37
N PRO A 111 10.40 2.81 -16.42
CA PRO A 111 10.90 4.17 -16.24
C PRO A 111 10.30 5.18 -17.21
N GLU A 112 10.05 4.78 -18.46
CA GLU A 112 9.45 5.62 -19.51
C GLU A 112 8.01 5.98 -19.14
N ARG A 113 7.21 4.99 -18.68
CA ARG A 113 5.85 5.22 -18.23
C ARG A 113 5.81 6.11 -16.98
N GLN A 114 6.73 5.89 -16.03
CA GLN A 114 6.84 6.77 -14.87
C GLN A 114 7.15 8.21 -15.26
N ALA A 115 8.06 8.41 -16.23
CA ALA A 115 8.38 9.74 -16.74
C ALA A 115 7.17 10.41 -17.43
N GLN A 116 6.37 9.66 -18.18
CA GLN A 116 5.13 10.16 -18.79
C GLN A 116 4.12 10.60 -17.73
N LEU A 117 3.90 9.80 -16.69
CA LEU A 117 3.00 10.15 -15.60
C LEU A 117 3.49 11.37 -14.82
N ALA A 118 4.80 11.47 -14.55
CA ALA A 118 5.41 12.63 -13.90
C ALA A 118 5.26 13.91 -14.73
N ALA A 119 5.31 13.83 -16.06
CA ALA A 119 5.08 14.96 -16.95
C ALA A 119 3.63 15.50 -16.90
N MET A 120 2.66 14.71 -16.42
CA MET A 120 1.28 15.16 -16.23
C MET A 120 1.08 16.03 -14.99
N GLY A 121 2.07 16.06 -14.11
CA GLY A 121 2.08 16.93 -12.94
C GLY A 121 1.95 16.22 -11.59
N PRO A 122 2.19 16.96 -10.50
CA PRO A 122 2.29 16.41 -9.16
C PRO A 122 0.96 15.85 -8.60
N GLN A 123 -0.17 16.16 -9.24
CA GLN A 123 -1.48 15.59 -8.91
C GLN A 123 -1.63 14.12 -9.39
N VAL A 124 -0.79 13.67 -10.34
CA VAL A 124 -0.78 12.30 -10.84
C VAL A 124 0.27 11.47 -10.10
N THR A 125 1.48 11.98 -9.97
CA THR A 125 2.55 11.38 -9.18
C THR A 125 3.57 12.42 -8.76
N GLN A 126 4.13 12.26 -7.56
CA GLN A 126 5.23 13.08 -7.06
C GLN A 126 6.60 12.42 -7.33
N ALA A 127 6.60 11.16 -7.80
CA ALA A 127 7.80 10.38 -8.07
C ALA A 127 8.22 10.53 -9.53
N GLY A 128 9.49 10.84 -9.75
CA GLY A 128 10.14 10.81 -11.06
C GLY A 128 10.61 9.39 -11.45
N ALA A 129 11.35 9.33 -12.56
CA ALA A 129 11.98 8.09 -12.97
C ALA A 129 12.95 7.58 -11.88
N PHE A 130 12.83 6.29 -11.53
CA PHE A 130 13.59 5.60 -10.49
C PHE A 130 13.30 6.07 -9.04
N GLU A 131 12.21 6.81 -8.84
CA GLU A 131 11.76 7.29 -7.52
C GLU A 131 10.48 6.59 -7.05
N SER A 132 9.96 5.61 -7.79
CA SER A 132 8.75 4.85 -7.47
C SER A 132 9.05 3.37 -7.28
N TYR A 133 8.47 2.75 -6.27
CA TYR A 133 8.58 1.32 -6.00
C TYR A 133 7.97 0.45 -7.11
N HIS A 134 7.03 0.96 -7.90
CA HIS A 134 6.51 0.27 -9.10
C HIS A 134 7.60 -0.11 -10.09
N GLN A 135 8.66 0.70 -10.22
CA GLN A 135 9.76 0.46 -11.15
C GLN A 135 10.68 -0.69 -10.73
N TYR A 136 10.51 -1.16 -9.51
CA TYR A 136 11.25 -2.28 -8.93
C TYR A 136 10.35 -3.50 -8.69
N GLY A 137 9.10 -3.46 -9.17
CA GLY A 137 8.11 -4.50 -8.90
C GLY A 137 7.68 -4.59 -7.44
N LEU A 138 7.90 -3.56 -6.65
CA LEU A 138 7.66 -3.50 -5.21
C LEU A 138 6.40 -2.68 -4.84
N ALA A 139 5.59 -2.31 -5.82
CA ALA A 139 4.32 -1.62 -5.58
C ALA A 139 3.23 -2.12 -6.52
N ALA A 140 1.98 -1.95 -6.10
CA ALA A 140 0.80 -2.26 -6.87
C ALA A 140 -0.34 -1.29 -6.56
N ASP A 141 -1.07 -0.91 -7.61
CA ASP A 141 -2.32 -0.17 -7.52
C ASP A 141 -3.47 -1.14 -7.73
N CYS A 142 -4.44 -1.12 -6.81
CA CYS A 142 -5.56 -2.04 -6.74
C CYS A 142 -6.89 -1.31 -6.71
N ALA A 143 -7.94 -2.01 -7.16
CA ALA A 143 -9.33 -1.62 -7.03
C ALA A 143 -10.18 -2.84 -6.69
N PHE A 144 -11.51 -2.69 -6.73
CA PHE A 144 -12.43 -3.75 -6.34
C PHE A 144 -13.48 -4.01 -7.42
N MET A 145 -13.87 -5.28 -7.54
CA MET A 145 -15.01 -5.68 -8.34
C MET A 145 -16.28 -5.53 -7.51
N ILE A 146 -17.14 -4.60 -7.87
CA ILE A 146 -18.41 -4.34 -7.19
C ILE A 146 -19.53 -4.43 -8.24
N ASN A 147 -20.47 -5.35 -8.05
CA ASN A 147 -21.58 -5.58 -8.98
C ASN A 147 -21.12 -5.77 -10.43
N GLY A 148 -20.04 -6.53 -10.64
CA GLY A 148 -19.49 -6.83 -11.96
C GLY A 148 -18.77 -5.65 -12.64
N ARG A 149 -18.43 -4.60 -11.91
CA ARG A 149 -17.69 -3.42 -12.40
C ARG A 149 -16.48 -3.14 -11.54
N ILE A 150 -15.40 -2.66 -12.16
CA ILE A 150 -14.24 -2.15 -11.40
C ILE A 150 -14.62 -0.77 -10.85
N VAL A 151 -14.52 -0.63 -9.54
CA VAL A 151 -14.79 0.62 -8.82
C VAL A 151 -13.49 1.07 -8.16
N VAL A 152 -13.05 2.27 -8.51
CA VAL A 152 -11.82 2.92 -8.02
C VAL A 152 -12.16 4.05 -7.06
N SER A 153 -13.31 4.70 -7.24
CA SER A 153 -13.67 5.91 -6.49
C SER A 153 -14.03 5.61 -5.03
N GLU A 154 -13.36 6.30 -4.11
CA GLU A 154 -13.70 6.31 -2.69
C GLU A 154 -15.06 6.97 -2.37
N ALA A 155 -15.64 7.70 -3.32
CA ALA A 155 -17.01 8.20 -3.19
C ALA A 155 -18.05 7.06 -3.17
N ASN A 156 -17.69 5.88 -3.66
CA ASN A 156 -18.51 4.68 -3.49
C ASN A 156 -18.30 4.10 -2.07
N PRO A 157 -19.36 4.01 -1.23
CA PRO A 157 -19.21 3.56 0.16
C PRO A 157 -18.67 2.14 0.31
N GLN A 158 -18.96 1.25 -0.66
CA GLN A 158 -18.44 -0.13 -0.64
C GLN A 158 -16.95 -0.14 -0.97
N ALA A 159 -16.50 0.67 -1.95
CA ALA A 159 -15.10 0.81 -2.28
C ALA A 159 -14.31 1.48 -1.14
N ALA A 160 -14.84 2.54 -0.52
CA ALA A 160 -14.21 3.18 0.63
C ALA A 160 -13.95 2.18 1.76
N ARG A 161 -14.98 1.40 2.14
CA ARG A 161 -14.81 0.34 3.13
C ARG A 161 -13.80 -0.72 2.71
N ALA A 162 -13.78 -1.09 1.44
CA ALA A 162 -12.85 -2.09 0.92
C ALA A 162 -11.38 -1.59 0.98
N TYR A 163 -11.15 -0.30 0.73
CA TYR A 163 -9.83 0.31 0.88
C TYR A 163 -9.34 0.31 2.34
N ASP A 164 -10.21 0.63 3.30
CA ASP A 164 -9.85 0.57 4.72
C ASP A 164 -9.47 -0.86 5.15
N LEU A 165 -10.20 -1.87 4.68
CA LEU A 165 -9.89 -3.27 4.92
C LEU A 165 -8.57 -3.68 4.27
N LEU A 166 -8.35 -3.27 3.02
CA LEU A 166 -7.08 -3.49 2.32
C LEU A 166 -5.91 -2.88 3.11
N GLY A 167 -6.07 -1.64 3.60
CA GLY A 167 -5.05 -0.97 4.41
C GLY A 167 -4.71 -1.75 5.69
N GLY A 168 -5.71 -2.31 6.38
CA GLY A 168 -5.51 -3.16 7.54
C GLY A 168 -4.75 -4.44 7.21
N ILE A 169 -5.18 -5.15 6.15
CA ILE A 169 -4.54 -6.38 5.69
C ILE A 169 -3.12 -6.10 5.21
N ALA A 170 -2.89 -5.07 4.37
CA ALA A 170 -1.56 -4.72 3.87
C ALA A 170 -0.57 -4.50 5.02
N LYS A 171 -0.96 -3.73 6.04
CA LYS A 171 -0.13 -3.48 7.23
C LYS A 171 0.15 -4.76 8.01
N SER A 172 -0.81 -5.66 8.16
CA SER A 172 -0.60 -6.96 8.83
C SER A 172 0.38 -7.86 8.07
N LEU A 173 0.49 -7.67 6.76
CA LEU A 173 1.45 -8.37 5.89
C LEU A 173 2.81 -7.65 5.78
N GLY A 174 3.05 -6.59 6.58
CA GLY A 174 4.29 -5.81 6.54
C GLY A 174 4.44 -4.95 5.29
N LEU A 175 3.32 -4.58 4.65
CA LEU A 175 3.28 -3.66 3.52
C LEU A 175 2.93 -2.25 3.97
N THR A 176 3.35 -1.26 3.23
CA THR A 176 2.94 0.14 3.39
C THR A 176 1.69 0.38 2.53
N TRP A 177 0.72 1.09 3.08
CA TRP A 177 -0.51 1.48 2.38
C TRP A 177 -0.53 2.98 2.11
N GLY A 178 -0.82 3.37 0.87
CA GLY A 178 -0.84 4.77 0.44
C GLY A 178 -1.94 5.61 1.09
N GLY A 179 -2.97 4.98 1.67
CA GLY A 179 -4.00 5.66 2.46
C GLY A 179 -3.48 6.29 3.76
N ASP A 180 -2.33 5.84 4.28
CA ASP A 180 -1.68 6.40 5.47
C ASP A 180 -0.76 7.59 5.12
N TRP A 181 -0.56 7.92 3.85
CA TRP A 181 0.29 9.03 3.44
C TRP A 181 -0.30 10.40 3.84
N ARG A 182 0.57 11.33 4.23
CA ARG A 182 0.14 12.64 4.72
C ARG A 182 -0.21 13.63 3.61
N SER A 183 0.44 13.51 2.46
CA SER A 183 0.31 14.47 1.35
C SER A 183 -0.69 13.97 0.30
N LEU A 184 -0.27 13.16 -0.60
CA LEU A 184 -1.11 12.61 -1.66
C LEU A 184 -1.56 11.21 -1.24
N LYS A 185 -2.75 11.11 -0.63
CA LYS A 185 -3.32 9.81 -0.28
C LYS A 185 -3.68 9.05 -1.55
N ASP A 186 -3.27 7.80 -1.59
CA ASP A 186 -3.62 6.85 -2.63
C ASP A 186 -4.14 5.57 -2.00
N LEU A 187 -5.45 5.42 -1.94
CA LEU A 187 -6.09 4.32 -1.24
C LEU A 187 -5.89 2.97 -1.95
N GLY A 188 -5.67 3.00 -3.27
CA GLY A 188 -5.39 1.81 -4.08
C GLY A 188 -3.96 1.33 -3.97
N HIS A 189 -3.03 2.18 -3.53
CA HIS A 189 -1.60 1.91 -3.55
C HIS A 189 -1.13 1.08 -2.36
N VAL A 190 -0.39 0.02 -2.66
CA VAL A 190 0.30 -0.82 -1.67
C VAL A 190 1.74 -1.06 -2.13
N GLU A 191 2.71 -0.95 -1.20
CA GLU A 191 4.11 -1.15 -1.52
C GLU A 191 4.88 -1.93 -0.45
N LEU A 192 5.96 -2.60 -0.84
CA LEU A 192 6.95 -3.17 0.06
C LEU A 192 8.17 -2.25 0.12
N SER A 193 8.20 -1.40 1.14
CA SER A 193 9.32 -0.47 1.33
C SER A 193 10.60 -1.24 1.64
N ARG A 194 11.66 -0.98 0.85
CA ARG A 194 13.00 -1.54 1.07
C ARG A 194 14.04 -0.42 1.12
N PRO A 195 14.82 -0.31 2.21
CA PRO A 195 15.88 0.69 2.30
C PRO A 195 16.87 0.58 1.12
N GLY A 196 17.24 1.72 0.55
CA GLY A 196 18.25 1.79 -0.51
C GLY A 196 17.78 1.43 -1.91
N VAL A 197 16.52 1.02 -2.11
CA VAL A 197 15.98 0.71 -3.44
C VAL A 197 15.68 1.98 -4.23
N LEU A 198 15.00 2.95 -3.62
CA LEU A 198 14.71 4.21 -4.29
C LEU A 198 15.95 5.09 -4.37
N ARG A 199 16.19 5.69 -5.55
CA ARG A 199 17.20 6.74 -5.69
C ARG A 199 16.70 7.99 -4.97
N THR A 200 17.35 8.36 -3.89
CA THR A 200 17.10 9.65 -3.24
C THR A 200 17.41 10.77 -4.25
N ARG A 201 16.46 11.68 -4.45
CA ARG A 201 16.74 12.94 -5.16
C ARG A 201 17.87 13.63 -4.40
N THR A 202 19.07 13.61 -4.96
CA THR A 202 20.13 14.51 -4.49
C THR A 202 19.64 15.92 -4.76
N ALA A 203 19.34 16.66 -3.71
CA ALA A 203 19.08 18.10 -3.81
C ALA A 203 20.32 18.74 -4.44
N GLY A 204 20.26 19.05 -5.76
CA GLY A 204 21.39 19.73 -6.39
C GLY A 204 21.71 19.41 -7.85
N ALA A 205 20.86 18.74 -8.62
CA ALA A 205 21.04 18.74 -10.07
C ALA A 205 20.12 19.82 -10.68
N ALA A 206 20.65 21.05 -10.78
CA ALA A 206 20.06 22.05 -11.66
C ALA A 206 20.05 21.48 -13.11
N PRO A 207 18.97 21.73 -13.90
CA PRO A 207 18.96 21.32 -15.30
C PRO A 207 20.16 21.96 -16.00
N ALA A 208 20.96 21.13 -16.68
CA ALA A 208 22.02 21.61 -17.55
C ALA A 208 21.39 22.54 -18.58
N SER A 209 21.69 23.82 -18.47
CA SER A 209 21.35 24.80 -19.50
C SER A 209 21.96 24.35 -20.82
N SER A 210 21.11 24.01 -21.79
CA SER A 210 21.53 23.83 -23.16
C SER A 210 22.07 25.17 -23.66
N GLN A 211 23.37 25.33 -23.66
CA GLN A 211 24.02 26.37 -24.48
C GLN A 211 23.98 25.91 -25.91
N ALA A 212 23.09 26.53 -26.69
CA ALA A 212 23.16 26.54 -28.12
C ALA A 212 24.40 27.34 -28.56
N HIS A 213 25.18 26.73 -29.42
CA HIS A 213 26.06 27.40 -30.37
C HIS A 213 25.59 27.07 -31.79
#